data_fc398bcd108a502e024ffc694cd39d88
#
_entry.id   fc398bcd108a502e024ffc694cd39d88
#
_cell.length_a   1.000
_cell.length_b   1.000
_cell.length_c   1.000
_cell.angle_alpha   90.00
_cell.angle_beta   90.00
_cell.angle_gamma   90.00
#
_symmetry.space_group_name_H-M   'P 1'
#
loop_
_entity.id
_entity.type
_entity.pdbx_description
1 polymer ?
#
loop_
_entity_poly.entity_id
_entity_poly.type
_entity_poly.pdbx_seq_one_letter_code
_entity_poly.pdbx_strand_id
1 'polypeptide(L)'
;MIPEPMTSDFSLTPAIFHILLALADGERHGYAIMQSVARETDGKVRLGPGTLYRSIRIMLAHELIEKAGERPDPALDDERRHYYRLTNVGKKVVQAEIERLSRLVKLARTKPLLHKPKLDGGT
;
A
#
# COMPACT_ATOMS: atom_id res chain seq x y z
N MET A 1 -11.23 15.90 21.09
CA MET A 1 -11.13 15.47 19.75
C MET A 1 -9.78 15.75 19.15
N ILE A 2 -9.37 14.95 18.32
CA ILE A 2 -8.03 15.03 17.84
C ILE A 2 -8.01 15.35 16.38
N PRO A 3 -7.45 16.46 16.00
CA PRO A 3 -7.29 16.72 14.60
C PRO A 3 -6.25 15.77 14.03
N GLU A 4 -6.60 15.13 12.98
CA GLU A 4 -5.69 14.25 12.30
C GLU A 4 -5.07 14.99 11.16
N PRO A 5 -3.77 15.08 11.10
CA PRO A 5 -3.14 15.85 10.04
C PRO A 5 -3.51 15.39 8.66
N MET A 6 -3.91 14.13 8.52
CA MET A 6 -4.16 13.56 7.23
C MET A 6 -5.62 13.33 6.92
N THR A 7 -6.53 13.78 7.79
CA THR A 7 -7.91 13.33 7.65
C THR A 7 -8.71 14.08 6.63
N SER A 8 -8.48 15.37 6.45
CA SER A 8 -9.37 16.15 5.61
C SER A 8 -9.23 15.81 4.14
N ASP A 9 -8.01 15.57 3.67
CA ASP A 9 -7.76 15.34 2.26
C ASP A 9 -7.26 13.96 1.94
N PHE A 10 -6.99 13.17 2.94
CA PHE A 10 -6.33 11.89 2.72
C PHE A 10 -7.30 10.75 2.93
N SER A 11 -7.27 9.83 2.00
CA SER A 11 -8.03 8.59 2.11
C SER A 11 -7.07 7.44 1.85
N LEU A 12 -7.02 6.50 2.77
CA LEU A 12 -6.16 5.32 2.61
C LEU A 12 -6.90 4.33 1.73
N THR A 13 -6.77 4.53 0.44
CA THR A 13 -7.40 3.64 -0.53
C THR A 13 -6.66 2.32 -0.59
N PRO A 14 -7.30 1.27 -1.13
CA PRO A 14 -6.59 0.01 -1.33
C PRO A 14 -5.33 0.19 -2.17
N ALA A 15 -5.38 1.01 -3.21
CA ALA A 15 -4.20 1.23 -4.04
C ALA A 15 -3.06 1.81 -3.22
N ILE A 16 -3.35 2.83 -2.42
CA ILE A 16 -2.32 3.45 -1.60
C ILE A 16 -1.76 2.47 -0.58
N PHE A 17 -2.64 1.69 0.04
CA PHE A 17 -2.17 0.70 1.02
C PHE A 17 -1.24 -0.33 0.38
N HIS A 18 -1.61 -0.83 -0.82
CA HIS A 18 -0.74 -1.78 -1.52
C HIS A 18 0.60 -1.17 -1.87
N ILE A 19 0.62 0.10 -2.27
CA ILE A 19 1.89 0.75 -2.59
C ILE A 19 2.76 0.88 -1.34
N LEU A 20 2.14 1.27 -0.22
CA LEU A 20 2.88 1.39 1.02
C LEU A 20 3.45 0.04 1.46
N LEU A 21 2.67 -1.04 1.28
CA LEU A 21 3.18 -2.38 1.59
C LEU A 21 4.35 -2.75 0.70
N ALA A 22 4.28 -2.41 -0.58
CA ALA A 22 5.38 -2.71 -1.48
C ALA A 22 6.66 -1.99 -1.06
N LEU A 23 6.52 -0.80 -0.50
CA LEU A 23 7.67 -0.04 -0.04
C LEU A 23 8.17 -0.47 1.33
N ALA A 24 7.41 -1.33 2.01
CA ALA A 24 7.85 -1.84 3.30
C ALA A 24 9.05 -2.79 3.17
N ASP A 25 9.29 -3.28 1.97
CA ASP A 25 10.46 -4.12 1.71
C ASP A 25 11.71 -3.31 1.39
N GLY A 26 11.55 -2.02 1.16
CA GLY A 26 12.70 -1.16 0.82
C GLY A 26 12.36 -0.21 -0.30
N GLU A 27 13.34 0.54 -0.71
CA GLU A 27 13.18 1.53 -1.77
C GLU A 27 12.84 0.87 -3.10
N ARG A 28 11.96 1.53 -3.86
CA ARG A 28 11.61 1.04 -5.20
C ARG A 28 11.28 2.22 -6.09
N HIS A 29 11.56 2.09 -7.38
CA HIS A 29 11.04 3.04 -8.35
C HIS A 29 9.60 2.65 -8.72
N GLY A 30 8.90 3.56 -9.40
CA GLY A 30 7.47 3.37 -9.66
C GLY A 30 7.13 2.08 -10.36
N TYR A 31 7.92 1.74 -11.40
CA TYR A 31 7.64 0.52 -12.15
C TYR A 31 7.77 -0.71 -11.25
N ALA A 32 8.81 -0.74 -10.41
CA ALA A 32 9.00 -1.86 -9.50
C ALA A 32 7.88 -1.93 -8.47
N ILE A 33 7.32 -0.79 -8.08
CA ILE A 33 6.15 -0.81 -7.19
C ILE A 33 4.99 -1.52 -7.87
N MET A 34 4.71 -1.19 -9.14
CA MET A 34 3.63 -1.86 -9.87
C MET A 34 3.85 -3.36 -9.94
N GLN A 35 5.08 -3.77 -10.22
CA GLN A 35 5.40 -5.19 -10.30
C GLN A 35 5.24 -5.88 -8.95
N SER A 36 5.67 -5.23 -7.88
CA SER A 36 5.54 -5.80 -6.55
C SER A 36 4.08 -5.99 -6.16
N VAL A 37 3.26 -4.99 -6.41
CA VAL A 37 1.84 -5.10 -6.06
C VAL A 37 1.19 -6.25 -6.84
N ALA A 38 1.48 -6.35 -8.12
CA ALA A 38 0.92 -7.44 -8.91
C ALA A 38 1.38 -8.80 -8.40
N ARG A 39 2.67 -8.92 -8.09
CA ARG A 39 3.22 -10.18 -7.61
C ARG A 39 2.66 -10.56 -6.24
N GLU A 40 2.57 -9.59 -5.34
CA GLU A 40 2.11 -9.87 -3.98
C GLU A 40 0.62 -10.19 -3.90
N THR A 41 -0.13 -9.85 -4.94
CA THR A 41 -1.56 -10.13 -4.97
C THR A 41 -1.91 -11.19 -6.00
N ASP A 42 -0.91 -11.91 -6.51
CA ASP A 42 -1.11 -12.93 -7.55
C ASP A 42 -1.85 -12.34 -8.77
N GLY A 43 -1.52 -11.13 -9.10
CA GLY A 43 -2.11 -10.45 -10.25
C GLY A 43 -3.49 -9.90 -10.04
N LYS A 44 -4.03 -10.03 -8.84
CA LYS A 44 -5.39 -9.56 -8.58
C LYS A 44 -5.48 -8.04 -8.49
N VAL A 45 -4.40 -7.40 -8.10
CA VAL A 45 -4.33 -5.95 -8.07
C VAL A 45 -3.25 -5.52 -9.04
N ARG A 46 -3.65 -4.78 -10.06
CA ARG A 46 -2.71 -4.26 -11.05
C ARG A 46 -2.95 -2.76 -11.16
N LEU A 47 -1.91 -2.02 -10.84
CA LEU A 47 -1.99 -0.57 -10.87
C LEU A 47 -1.54 -0.09 -12.24
N GLY A 48 -2.37 0.75 -12.86
CA GLY A 48 -1.94 1.44 -14.05
C GLY A 48 -1.04 2.61 -13.70
N PRO A 49 -0.30 3.14 -14.68
CA PRO A 49 0.60 4.27 -14.40
C PRO A 49 -0.12 5.50 -13.86
N GLY A 50 -1.31 5.77 -14.37
CA GLY A 50 -2.05 6.93 -13.89
C GLY A 50 -2.40 6.83 -12.42
N THR A 51 -2.94 5.69 -12.02
CA THR A 51 -3.29 5.48 -10.62
C THR A 51 -2.04 5.49 -9.75
N LEU A 52 -0.98 4.84 -10.22
CA LEU A 52 0.26 4.78 -9.46
C LEU A 52 0.80 6.16 -9.18
N TYR A 53 1.00 6.96 -10.23
CA TYR A 53 1.68 8.24 -10.05
C TYR A 53 0.80 9.26 -9.37
N ARG A 54 -0.52 9.17 -9.54
CA ARG A 54 -1.41 10.01 -8.76
C ARG A 54 -1.34 9.65 -7.28
N SER A 55 -1.30 8.37 -6.99
CA SER A 55 -1.17 7.93 -5.61
C SER A 55 0.16 8.36 -5.00
N ILE A 56 1.24 8.28 -5.79
CA ILE A 56 2.54 8.72 -5.32
C ILE A 56 2.51 10.21 -4.98
N ARG A 57 1.87 11.03 -5.81
CA ARG A 57 1.79 12.44 -5.52
C ARG A 57 1.03 12.71 -4.21
N ILE A 58 -0.05 11.98 -4.00
CA ILE A 58 -0.82 12.11 -2.76
C ILE A 58 0.05 11.72 -1.56
N MET A 59 0.73 10.61 -1.68
CA MET A 59 1.55 10.13 -0.57
C MET A 59 2.72 11.05 -0.27
N LEU A 60 3.31 11.64 -1.30
CA LEU A 60 4.36 12.63 -1.09
C LEU A 60 3.82 13.86 -0.39
N ALA A 61 2.63 14.32 -0.79
CA ALA A 61 2.03 15.51 -0.20
C ALA A 61 1.72 15.30 1.29
N HIS A 62 1.38 14.09 1.66
CA HIS A 62 1.08 13.76 3.05
C HIS A 62 2.27 13.17 3.79
N GLU A 63 3.44 13.21 3.17
CA GLU A 63 4.69 12.78 3.79
C GLU A 63 4.71 11.32 4.23
N LEU A 64 3.94 10.49 3.55
CA LEU A 64 3.95 9.06 3.82
C LEU A 64 5.14 8.39 3.18
N ILE A 65 5.61 8.94 2.10
CA ILE A 65 6.81 8.49 1.41
C ILE A 65 7.64 9.71 1.06
N GLU A 66 8.88 9.46 0.71
CA GLU A 66 9.78 10.51 0.26
C GLU A 66 10.62 9.97 -0.87
N LYS A 67 11.16 10.88 -1.66
CA LYS A 67 12.07 10.49 -2.72
C LYS A 67 13.38 10.05 -2.12
N ALA A 68 13.84 8.88 -2.55
CA ALA A 68 15.07 8.30 -2.02
C ALA A 68 16.26 8.56 -2.92
N GLY A 69 16.03 9.29 -4.01
CA GLY A 69 17.08 9.61 -4.93
C GLY A 69 16.74 9.17 -6.33
N GLU A 70 17.68 9.43 -7.21
CA GLU A 70 17.51 9.13 -8.61
C GLU A 70 18.64 8.21 -9.02
N ARG A 71 18.30 7.13 -9.72
CA ARG A 71 19.30 6.21 -10.24
C ARG A 71 19.45 6.48 -11.72
N PRO A 72 20.63 6.88 -12.17
CA PRO A 72 20.82 7.16 -13.60
C PRO A 72 20.86 5.86 -14.39
N ASP A 73 19.77 5.55 -15.04
CA ASP A 73 19.67 4.39 -15.88
C ASP A 73 19.05 4.85 -17.21
N PRO A 74 19.85 4.92 -18.27
CA PRO A 74 19.33 5.44 -19.53
C PRO A 74 18.17 4.64 -20.11
N ALA A 75 17.98 3.41 -19.66
CA ALA A 75 16.88 2.60 -20.13
C ALA A 75 15.56 2.97 -19.47
N LEU A 76 15.59 3.76 -18.43
CA LEU A 76 14.38 4.17 -17.71
C LEU A 76 14.03 5.60 -18.06
N ASP A 77 12.73 5.89 -18.16
CA ASP A 77 12.32 7.27 -18.33
C ASP A 77 12.45 8.01 -17.00
N ASP A 78 12.16 9.32 -17.02
CA ASP A 78 12.38 10.14 -15.84
C ASP A 78 11.58 9.66 -14.64
N GLU A 79 10.33 9.23 -14.88
CA GLU A 79 9.50 8.75 -13.78
C GLU A 79 10.08 7.50 -13.15
N ARG A 80 10.62 6.62 -13.96
CA ARG A 80 11.15 5.35 -13.46
C ARG A 80 12.46 5.50 -12.73
N ARG A 81 13.16 6.59 -12.95
CA ARG A 81 14.44 6.80 -12.27
C ARG A 81 14.28 7.26 -10.84
N HIS A 82 13.09 7.75 -10.48
CA HIS A 82 12.85 8.21 -9.11
C HIS A 82 12.53 7.03 -8.23
N TYR A 83 13.24 6.96 -7.12
CA TYR A 83 13.01 5.95 -6.10
C TYR A 83 12.27 6.56 -4.93
N TYR A 84 11.48 5.75 -4.27
CA TYR A 84 10.66 6.18 -3.14
C TYR A 84 10.87 5.24 -1.98
N ARG A 85 10.69 5.76 -0.78
CA ARG A 85 10.77 4.95 0.43
C ARG A 85 9.76 5.45 1.45
N LEU A 86 9.41 4.58 2.38
CA LEU A 86 8.52 4.96 3.45
C LEU A 86 9.21 5.94 4.39
N THR A 87 8.46 6.94 4.83
CA THR A 87 8.88 7.78 5.95
C THR A 87 8.44 7.13 7.25
N ASN A 88 8.86 7.69 8.38
CA ASN A 88 8.35 7.22 9.66
C ASN A 88 6.84 7.40 9.76
N VAL A 89 6.31 8.49 9.20
CA VAL A 89 4.87 8.71 9.17
C VAL A 89 4.19 7.61 8.37
N GLY A 90 4.75 7.27 7.21
CA GLY A 90 4.19 6.19 6.39
C GLY A 90 4.19 4.86 7.10
N LYS A 91 5.28 4.55 7.81
CA LYS A 91 5.34 3.30 8.56
C LYS A 91 4.24 3.23 9.61
N LYS A 92 4.00 4.33 10.32
CA LYS A 92 2.96 4.36 11.33
C LYS A 92 1.58 4.20 10.73
N VAL A 93 1.35 4.80 9.56
CA VAL A 93 0.07 4.65 8.88
C VAL A 93 -0.16 3.19 8.50
N VAL A 94 0.86 2.53 7.96
CA VAL A 94 0.74 1.11 7.61
C VAL A 94 0.46 0.28 8.85
N GLN A 95 1.21 0.53 9.92
CA GLN A 95 1.04 -0.24 11.15
C GLN A 95 -0.35 -0.07 11.74
N ALA A 96 -0.87 1.17 11.72
CA ALA A 96 -2.22 1.42 12.23
C ALA A 96 -3.26 0.69 11.38
N GLU A 97 -3.07 0.65 10.08
CA GLU A 97 -4.01 -0.04 9.21
C GLU A 97 -3.96 -1.55 9.44
N ILE A 98 -2.77 -2.10 9.62
CA ILE A 98 -2.63 -3.52 9.93
C ILE A 98 -3.37 -3.85 11.21
N GLU A 99 -3.23 -3.01 12.24
CA GLU A 99 -3.94 -3.22 13.49
C GLU A 99 -5.45 -3.20 13.28
N ARG A 100 -5.93 -2.22 12.50
CA ARG A 100 -7.35 -2.11 12.24
C ARG A 100 -7.86 -3.34 11.51
N LEU A 101 -7.13 -3.78 10.48
CA LEU A 101 -7.53 -4.96 9.73
C LEU A 101 -7.49 -6.22 10.58
N SER A 102 -6.49 -6.34 11.45
CA SER A 102 -6.40 -7.49 12.35
C SER A 102 -7.60 -7.56 13.28
N ARG A 103 -8.01 -6.42 13.82
CA ARG A 103 -9.18 -6.41 14.69
C ARG A 103 -10.45 -6.78 13.93
N LEU A 104 -10.57 -6.29 12.69
CA LEU A 104 -11.73 -6.62 11.88
C LEU A 104 -11.78 -8.11 11.54
N VAL A 105 -10.62 -8.70 11.22
CA VAL A 105 -10.57 -10.12 10.95
C VAL A 105 -10.99 -10.91 12.18
N LYS A 106 -10.48 -10.55 13.35
CA LYS A 106 -10.89 -11.22 14.59
C LYS A 106 -12.38 -11.09 14.82
N LEU A 107 -12.90 -9.89 14.63
CA LEU A 107 -14.34 -9.67 14.83
C LEU A 107 -15.14 -10.53 13.85
N ALA A 108 -14.74 -10.57 12.58
CA ALA A 108 -15.47 -11.34 11.60
C ALA A 108 -15.50 -12.82 11.95
N ARG A 109 -14.44 -13.32 12.55
CA ARG A 109 -14.37 -14.74 12.91
C ARG A 109 -15.29 -15.11 14.05
N THR A 110 -15.84 -14.12 14.76
CA THR A 110 -16.84 -14.41 15.80
C THR A 110 -18.24 -14.53 15.24
N LYS A 111 -18.43 -14.27 13.95
CA LYS A 111 -19.75 -14.24 13.34
C LYS A 111 -20.09 -15.61 12.78
N PRO A 112 -21.11 -16.31 13.31
CA PRO A 112 -21.39 -17.68 12.85
C PRO A 112 -21.66 -17.80 11.37
N LEU A 113 -22.35 -16.81 10.80
CA LEU A 113 -22.71 -16.90 9.39
C LEU A 113 -21.52 -16.73 8.46
N LEU A 114 -20.38 -16.29 8.98
CA LEU A 114 -19.18 -16.09 8.18
C LEU A 114 -18.15 -17.18 8.36
N HIS A 115 -18.44 -18.20 9.18
CA HIS A 115 -17.52 -19.29 9.33
C HIS A 115 -17.47 -20.12 8.06
N LYS A 116 -16.28 -20.54 7.71
CA LYS A 116 -16.16 -21.43 6.56
C LYS A 116 -16.85 -22.75 6.82
N PRO A 117 -17.53 -23.33 5.82
CA PRO A 117 -18.12 -24.64 5.98
C PRO A 117 -17.00 -25.65 6.28
N LYS A 118 -17.33 -26.68 7.10
CA LYS A 118 -16.38 -27.75 7.31
C LYS A 118 -16.32 -28.59 6.06
N LEU A 119 -15.19 -28.96 5.79
CA LEU A 119 -15.01 -29.86 4.64
C LEU A 119 -15.04 -31.27 5.12
N ASP A 120 -15.39 -31.56 5.00
CA ASP A 120 -15.36 -32.61 5.09
C ASP A 120 -15.75 -33.08 4.85
N GLY A 121 -15.70 -32.91 4.93
CA GLY A 121 -15.89 -32.80 4.83
C GLY A 121 -16.05 -32.48 4.57
N GLY A 122 -16.14 -32.22 4.45
CA GLY A 122 -16.24 -31.75 4.30
C GLY A 122 -16.36 -31.32 4.15
N THR A 123 -16.55 -31.53 4.07
CA THR A 123 -16.51 -31.11 3.96
C THR A 123 -16.65 -30.90 3.80
#